data_49604e7a5098446afc443cde624f22cc
#
_entry.id   49604e7a5098446afc443cde624f22cc
#
_cell.length_a   1.000
_cell.length_b   1.000
_cell.length_c   1.000
_cell.angle_alpha   90.00
_cell.angle_beta   90.00
_cell.angle_gamma   90.00
#
_symmetry.space_group_name_H-M   'P 1'
#
loop_
_entity.id
_entity.type
_entity.pdbx_description
1 polymer ?
#
loop_
_entity_poly.entity_id
_entity_poly.type
_entity_poly.pdbx_seq_one_letter_code
_entity_poly.pdbx_strand_id
1 'polypeptide(L)' 'MNDSKFTSLKNDVQEIIDLIANKQFIDANYKLLDAGEYLDELLDHSDDDANLIEISKYQVLLNQLQQKITAALD' A
#
# COMPACT_ATOMS: atom_id res chain seq x y z
N MET A 1 14.14 -12.40 -10.87
CA MET A 1 13.20 -11.81 -10.84
C MET A 1 12.29 -12.05 -9.88
N ASN A 2 12.36 -11.65 -8.86
CA ASN A 2 11.66 -11.99 -7.82
C ASN A 2 10.87 -10.93 -7.30
N ASP A 3 10.56 -9.96 -8.09
CA ASP A 3 9.90 -8.78 -7.65
C ASP A 3 8.43 -8.76 -7.88
N SER A 4 7.85 -9.87 -8.29
CA SER A 4 6.42 -9.89 -8.63
C SER A 4 5.54 -9.48 -7.46
N LYS A 5 5.86 -9.89 -6.24
CA LYS A 5 5.07 -9.51 -5.08
C LYS A 5 5.12 -8.02 -4.81
N PHE A 6 6.29 -7.41 -4.98
CA PHE A 6 6.40 -5.96 -4.81
C PHE A 6 5.86 -5.21 -6.01
N THR A 7 5.89 -5.82 -7.18
CA THR A 7 5.26 -5.24 -8.36
C THR A 7 3.75 -5.11 -8.19
N SER A 8 3.10 -6.13 -7.67
CA SER A 8 1.67 -6.06 -7.36
C SER A 8 1.37 -4.96 -6.37
N LEU A 9 2.18 -4.86 -5.33
CA LEU A 9 2.00 -3.84 -4.31
C LEU A 9 2.21 -2.45 -4.90
N LYS A 10 3.19 -2.30 -5.75
CA LYS A 10 3.46 -1.04 -6.43
C LYS A 10 2.27 -0.62 -7.29
N ASN A 11 1.68 -1.57 -8.00
CA ASN A 11 0.50 -1.30 -8.82
C ASN A 11 -0.69 -0.91 -7.96
N ASP A 12 -0.85 -1.56 -6.81
CA ASP A 12 -1.92 -1.22 -5.88
C ASP A 12 -1.76 0.20 -5.35
N VAL A 13 -0.53 0.57 -5.01
CA VAL A 13 -0.25 1.92 -4.53
C VAL A 13 -0.58 2.94 -5.62
N GLN A 14 -0.22 2.65 -6.86
CA GLN A 14 -0.50 3.55 -7.96
C GLN A 14 -2.01 3.72 -8.15
N GLU A 15 -2.76 2.63 -8.05
CA GLU A 15 -4.21 2.71 -8.16
C GLU A 15 -4.82 3.55 -7.04
N ILE A 16 -4.29 3.40 -5.83
CA ILE A 16 -4.76 4.19 -4.70
C ILE A 16 -4.52 5.69 -4.97
N ILE A 17 -3.35 6.02 -5.47
CA ILE A 17 -3.02 7.39 -5.79
C ILE A 17 -3.97 7.94 -6.85
N ASP A 18 -4.25 7.14 -7.89
CA ASP A 18 -5.15 7.55 -8.95
C ASP A 18 -6.57 7.75 -8.41
N LEU A 19 -7.02 6.87 -7.53
CA LEU A 19 -8.36 7.00 -6.93
C LEU A 19 -8.45 8.26 -6.08
N ILE A 20 -7.41 8.56 -5.33
CA ILE A 20 -7.39 9.78 -4.53
C ILE A 20 -7.41 11.01 -5.44
N ALA A 21 -6.65 10.98 -6.53
CA ALA A 21 -6.61 12.08 -7.48
C ALA A 21 -7.97 12.33 -8.11
N ASN A 22 -8.75 11.26 -8.28
CA ASN A 22 -10.10 11.36 -8.85
C ASN A 22 -11.16 11.55 -7.77
N LYS A 23 -10.76 11.77 -6.54
CA LYS A 23 -11.66 11.99 -5.40
C LYS A 23 -12.56 10.80 -5.10
N GLN A 24 -12.11 9.61 -5.47
CA GLN A 24 -12.83 8.38 -5.14
C GLN A 24 -12.25 7.81 -3.85
N PHE A 25 -12.49 8.51 -2.77
CA PHE A 25 -11.82 8.21 -1.49
C PHE A 25 -12.30 6.91 -0.85
N ILE A 26 -13.55 6.56 -1.03
CA ILE A 26 -14.08 5.31 -0.46
C ILE A 26 -13.42 4.12 -1.15
N ASP A 27 -13.35 4.16 -2.49
CA ASP A 27 -12.69 3.09 -3.25
C ASP A 27 -11.20 3.04 -2.92
N ALA A 28 -10.58 4.22 -2.77
CA ALA A 28 -9.17 4.27 -2.40
C ALA A 28 -8.94 3.62 -1.04
N ASN A 29 -9.85 3.84 -0.10
CA ASN A 29 -9.74 3.26 1.23
C ASN A 29 -9.82 1.74 1.19
N TYR A 30 -10.75 1.19 0.41
CA TYR A 30 -10.85 -0.27 0.28
C TYR A 30 -9.58 -0.86 -0.33
N LYS A 31 -9.06 -0.21 -1.35
CA LYS A 31 -7.83 -0.68 -2.00
C LYS A 31 -6.65 -0.60 -1.03
N LEU A 32 -6.63 0.46 -0.23
CA LEU A 32 -5.57 0.65 0.76
C LEU A 32 -5.60 -0.47 1.80
N LEU A 33 -6.79 -0.85 2.26
CA LEU A 33 -6.92 -1.95 3.23
C LEU A 33 -6.41 -3.25 2.63
N ASP A 34 -6.76 -3.53 1.38
CA ASP A 34 -6.27 -4.73 0.71
C ASP A 34 -4.74 -4.73 0.60
N ALA A 35 -4.18 -3.59 0.22
CA ALA A 35 -2.72 -3.49 0.10
C ALA A 35 -2.04 -3.67 1.45
N GLY A 36 -2.66 -3.12 2.51
CA GLY A 36 -2.11 -3.27 3.85
C GLY A 36 -2.10 -4.71 4.33
N GLU A 37 -3.18 -5.44 4.04
CA GLU A 37 -3.25 -6.87 4.40
C GLU A 37 -2.20 -7.67 3.65
N TYR A 38 -2.02 -7.37 2.37
CA TYR A 38 -1.02 -8.05 1.57
C TYR A 38 0.38 -7.77 2.11
N LEU A 39 0.62 -6.54 2.50
CA LEU A 39 1.91 -6.15 3.06
C LEU A 39 2.18 -6.87 4.39
N ASP A 40 1.16 -7.02 5.22
CA ASP A 40 1.28 -7.75 6.47
C ASP A 40 1.64 -9.21 6.23
N GLU A 41 1.05 -9.82 5.21
CA GLU A 41 1.38 -11.20 4.84
C GLU A 41 2.84 -11.29 4.40
N LEU A 42 3.29 -10.34 3.62
CA LEU A 42 4.69 -10.33 3.19
C LEU A 42 5.63 -10.21 4.38
N LEU A 43 5.26 -9.41 5.36
CA LEU A 43 6.06 -9.24 6.56
C LEU A 43 6.15 -10.54 7.35
N ASP A 44 5.03 -11.23 7.49
CA ASP A 44 5.00 -12.49 8.24
C ASP A 44 5.85 -13.56 7.61
N HIS A 45 5.98 -13.55 6.30
CA HIS A 45 6.71 -14.60 5.58
C HIS A 45 8.10 -14.19 5.11
N SER A 46 8.55 -13.02 5.50
CA SER A 46 9.83 -12.52 5.00
C SER A 46 10.91 -12.64 6.07
N ASP A 47 12.04 -13.27 5.70
CA ASP A 47 13.18 -13.38 6.58
C ASP A 47 14.35 -12.58 6.05
N ASP A 48 14.21 -11.98 4.89
CA ASP A 48 15.31 -11.30 4.22
C ASP A 48 15.31 -9.83 4.60
N ASP A 49 16.44 -9.32 5.04
CA ASP A 49 16.57 -7.91 5.43
C ASP A 49 16.22 -6.96 4.29
N ALA A 50 16.58 -7.30 3.06
CA ALA A 50 16.25 -6.46 1.91
C ALA A 50 14.75 -6.35 1.74
N ASN A 51 14.03 -7.47 1.93
CA ASN A 51 12.57 -7.45 1.85
C ASN A 51 11.96 -6.64 2.98
N LEU A 52 12.53 -6.73 4.17
CA LEU A 52 12.03 -5.98 5.32
C LEU A 52 12.17 -4.48 5.09
N ILE A 53 13.26 -4.05 4.45
CA ILE A 53 13.45 -2.65 4.13
C ILE A 53 12.39 -2.18 3.13
N GLU A 54 12.14 -2.98 2.10
CA GLU A 54 11.12 -2.65 1.11
C GLU A 54 9.73 -2.58 1.76
N ILE A 55 9.42 -3.55 2.60
CA ILE A 55 8.14 -3.59 3.30
C ILE A 55 7.96 -2.33 4.15
N SER A 56 9.02 -1.92 4.85
CA SER A 56 8.96 -0.71 5.67
C SER A 56 8.66 0.53 4.83
N LYS A 57 9.26 0.63 3.64
CA LYS A 57 8.99 1.75 2.75
C LYS A 57 7.53 1.81 2.37
N TYR A 58 6.95 0.65 2.03
CA TYR A 58 5.54 0.61 1.65
C TYR A 58 4.62 0.89 2.83
N GLN A 59 5.01 0.46 4.03
CA GLN A 59 4.23 0.76 5.22
C GLN A 59 4.11 2.27 5.44
N VAL A 60 5.23 2.98 5.30
CA VAL A 60 5.23 4.43 5.43
C VAL A 60 4.35 5.06 4.35
N LEU A 61 4.49 4.58 3.12
CA LEU A 61 3.74 5.12 2.00
C LEU A 61 2.23 4.91 2.18
N LEU A 62 1.83 3.69 2.55
CA LEU A 62 0.42 3.41 2.78
C LEU A 62 -0.14 4.26 3.94
N ASN A 63 0.67 4.48 4.96
CA ASN A 63 0.25 5.30 6.07
C ASN A 63 -0.01 6.74 5.63
N GLN A 64 0.86 7.28 4.79
CA GLN A 64 0.67 8.62 4.24
C GLN A 64 -0.59 8.71 3.40
N LEU A 65 -0.85 7.70 2.59
CA LEU A 65 -2.06 7.65 1.77
C LEU A 65 -3.30 7.54 2.65
N GLN A 66 -3.22 6.77 3.72
CA GLN A 66 -4.31 6.64 4.68
C GLN A 66 -4.66 8.00 5.28
N GLN A 67 -3.65 8.78 5.63
CA GLN A 67 -3.88 10.09 6.20
C GLN A 67 -4.59 11.01 5.22
N LYS A 68 -4.22 10.95 3.95
CA LYS A 68 -4.88 11.75 2.92
C LYS A 68 -6.35 11.36 2.78
N ILE A 69 -6.64 10.08 2.79
CA ILE A 69 -8.01 9.60 2.67
C ILE A 69 -8.82 10.02 3.89
N THR A 70 -8.27 9.84 5.07
CA THR A 70 -8.95 10.20 6.31
C THR A 70 -9.26 11.69 6.34
N ALA A 71 -8.31 12.52 5.95
CA ALA A 71 -8.52 13.96 5.92
C ALA A 71 -9.60 14.34 4.93
N ALA A 72 -9.70 13.64 3.81
CA ALA A 72 -10.69 13.95 2.79
C ALA A 72 -12.09 13.52 3.21
N LEU A 73 -12.20 12.41 3.94
CA LEU A 73 -13.49 11.88 4.39
C LEU A 73 -14.00 12.55 5.66
N ASP A 74 -13.11 13.24 6.34
CA ASP A 74 -13.46 13.89 7.57
C ASP A 74 -14.10 15.29 7.32
#